data_ecdf1560b2686487d5b3f553c289bc2e
#
_entry.id   ecdf1560b2686487d5b3f553c289bc2e
#
_cell.length_a   1.000
_cell.length_b   1.000
_cell.length_c   1.000
_cell.angle_alpha   90.00
_cell.angle_beta   90.00
_cell.angle_gamma   90.00
#
_symmetry.space_group_name_H-M   'P 1'
#
loop_
_entity.id
_entity.type
_entity.pdbx_description
1 polymer ?
#
loop_
_entity_poly.entity_id
_entity_poly.type
_entity_poly.pdbx_seq_one_letter_code
_entity_poly.pdbx_strand_id
1 'polypeptide(L)'
;NQLFPDFAELREEELIRRARPRNAGLIARGALDEAGLPGAAASKACGDAFFRAKNYEKAIDAYTIALKEAPGAAAVLRNRAAAHEKLQKWPDVEADASAALKADAAAGEPVSAKALLRRAAALVQLSRVEDAIAAYQAALDLNPPNAEAIKKALAALEK
;
A
#
# COMPACT_ATOMS: atom_id res chain seq x y z
N ASN A 1 7.20 8.15 25.08
CA ASN A 1 6.90 9.25 24.16
C ASN A 1 5.96 8.76 23.06
N GLN A 2 4.67 8.72 23.39
CA GLN A 2 3.65 8.47 22.36
C GLN A 2 3.38 9.79 21.64
N LEU A 3 4.05 10.00 20.50
CA LEU A 3 3.81 11.13 19.60
C LEU A 3 2.43 11.07 18.92
N PHE A 4 1.77 9.91 18.98
CA PHE A 4 0.42 9.70 18.46
C PHE A 4 -0.40 8.94 19.49
N PRO A 5 -1.59 9.44 19.86
CA PRO A 5 -2.53 8.67 20.67
C PRO A 5 -2.94 7.41 19.93
N ASP A 6 -3.27 6.38 20.67
CA ASP A 6 -3.75 5.13 20.10
C ASP A 6 -5.08 5.39 19.38
N PHE A 7 -5.04 5.41 18.06
CA PHE A 7 -6.22 5.70 17.23
C PHE A 7 -7.35 4.69 17.44
N ALA A 8 -7.05 3.51 17.98
CA ALA A 8 -8.08 2.52 18.31
C ALA A 8 -8.96 2.95 19.50
N GLU A 9 -8.45 3.83 20.37
CA GLU A 9 -9.18 4.33 21.52
C GLU A 9 -9.90 5.65 21.26
N LEU A 10 -9.56 6.35 20.17
CA LEU A 10 -10.24 7.57 19.81
C LEU A 10 -11.53 7.25 19.06
N ARG A 11 -12.66 7.65 19.65
CA ARG A 11 -13.92 7.64 18.91
C ARG A 11 -13.79 8.49 17.63
N GLU A 12 -14.44 8.06 16.57
CA GLU A 12 -14.46 8.73 15.26
C GLU A 12 -14.67 10.25 15.38
N GLU A 13 -15.54 10.68 16.30
CA GLU A 13 -15.80 12.10 16.61
C GLU A 13 -14.57 12.86 17.12
N GLU A 14 -13.68 12.21 17.84
CA GLU A 14 -12.47 12.84 18.38
C GLU A 14 -11.36 12.95 17.34
N LEU A 15 -11.28 11.99 16.44
CA LEU A 15 -10.42 12.06 15.25
C LEU A 15 -10.83 13.23 14.35
N ILE A 16 -12.13 13.40 14.11
CA ILE A 16 -12.71 14.50 13.36
C ILE A 16 -12.42 15.85 14.04
N ARG A 17 -12.58 15.90 15.35
CA ARG A 17 -12.39 17.12 16.16
C ARG A 17 -10.92 17.57 16.18
N ARG A 18 -9.99 16.64 16.26
CA ARG A 18 -8.52 16.94 16.25
C ARG A 18 -8.01 17.27 14.85
N ALA A 19 -8.66 16.73 13.81
CA ALA A 19 -8.29 16.96 12.43
C ALA A 19 -8.79 18.33 11.89
N ARG A 20 -9.87 18.88 12.45
CA ARG A 20 -10.55 20.10 11.95
C ARG A 20 -9.66 21.32 11.70
N PRO A 21 -8.73 21.74 12.58
CA PRO A 21 -7.96 22.97 12.33
C PRO A 21 -6.90 22.85 11.24
N ARG A 22 -6.47 21.61 10.93
CA ARG A 22 -5.41 21.35 9.93
C ARG A 22 -5.94 21.04 8.54
N ASN A 23 -7.25 20.86 8.41
CA ASN A 23 -7.86 20.22 7.25
C ASN A 23 -8.63 21.16 6.31
N ALA A 24 -8.70 22.46 6.59
CA ALA A 24 -9.38 23.41 5.70
C ALA A 24 -8.87 23.33 4.24
N GLY A 25 -7.55 23.17 4.06
CA GLY A 25 -6.95 22.98 2.75
C GLY A 25 -7.23 21.59 2.12
N LEU A 26 -7.54 20.58 2.92
CA LEU A 26 -7.86 19.24 2.45
C LEU A 26 -9.33 19.14 2.03
N ILE A 27 -10.24 19.84 2.73
CA ILE A 27 -11.63 19.98 2.34
C ILE A 27 -11.73 20.68 0.98
N ALA A 28 -11.00 21.77 0.81
CA ALA A 28 -10.94 22.50 -0.47
C ALA A 28 -10.42 21.68 -1.65
N ARG A 29 -9.63 20.63 -1.38
CA ARG A 29 -9.09 19.69 -2.38
C ARG A 29 -9.93 18.41 -2.54
N GLY A 30 -11.10 18.33 -1.90
CA GLY A 30 -11.96 17.15 -1.94
C GLY A 30 -11.41 15.93 -1.17
N ALA A 31 -10.40 16.12 -0.31
CA ALA A 31 -9.84 15.05 0.52
C ALA A 31 -10.69 14.75 1.77
N LEU A 32 -11.59 15.66 2.14
CA LEU A 32 -12.57 15.50 3.20
C LEU A 32 -13.93 15.86 2.65
N ASP A 33 -14.99 15.23 3.17
CA ASP A 33 -16.36 15.66 2.89
C ASP A 33 -16.70 16.96 3.64
N GLU A 34 -17.90 17.52 3.36
CA GLU A 34 -18.36 18.75 4.00
C GLU A 34 -18.55 18.59 5.52
N ALA A 35 -18.71 17.37 6.02
CA ALA A 35 -18.78 17.06 7.45
C ALA A 35 -17.40 16.98 8.11
N GLY A 36 -16.32 17.08 7.31
CA GLY A 36 -14.95 16.98 7.78
C GLY A 36 -14.50 15.55 8.14
N LEU A 37 -15.21 14.55 7.59
CA LEU A 37 -14.81 13.15 7.72
C LEU A 37 -13.51 12.89 6.95
N PRO A 38 -12.64 11.97 7.45
CA PRO A 38 -11.41 11.66 6.75
C PRO A 38 -11.71 11.12 5.35
N GLY A 39 -11.38 11.89 4.32
CA GLY A 39 -11.38 11.39 2.96
C GLY A 39 -10.24 10.41 2.71
N ALA A 40 -10.24 9.78 1.54
CA ALA A 40 -9.22 8.80 1.16
C ALA A 40 -7.77 9.30 1.38
N ALA A 41 -7.51 10.59 1.11
CA ALA A 41 -6.18 11.19 1.31
C ALA A 41 -5.80 11.30 2.79
N ALA A 42 -6.74 11.65 3.66
CA ALA A 42 -6.50 11.74 5.10
C ALA A 42 -6.30 10.34 5.71
N SER A 43 -7.11 9.37 5.31
CA SER A 43 -6.97 7.98 5.75
C SER A 43 -5.65 7.36 5.27
N LYS A 44 -5.23 7.67 4.03
CA LYS A 44 -3.90 7.29 3.53
C LYS A 44 -2.79 7.90 4.38
N ALA A 45 -2.86 9.19 4.71
CA ALA A 45 -1.86 9.86 5.53
C ALA A 45 -1.76 9.25 6.94
N CYS A 46 -2.88 8.85 7.54
CA CYS A 46 -2.91 8.10 8.79
C CYS A 46 -2.21 6.74 8.64
N GLY A 47 -2.50 6.01 7.57
CA GLY A 47 -1.84 4.75 7.28
C GLY A 47 -0.33 4.89 7.14
N ASP A 48 0.13 5.93 6.43
CA ASP A 48 1.55 6.25 6.26
C ASP A 48 2.22 6.57 7.61
N ALA A 49 1.54 7.27 8.51
CA ALA A 49 2.03 7.56 9.85
C ALA A 49 2.16 6.30 10.71
N PHE A 50 1.16 5.43 10.69
CA PHE A 50 1.22 4.13 11.38
C PHE A 50 2.32 3.23 10.81
N PHE A 51 2.49 3.21 9.49
CA PHE A 51 3.56 2.45 8.84
C PHE A 51 4.94 2.92 9.31
N ARG A 52 5.19 4.22 9.36
CA ARG A 52 6.45 4.79 9.89
C ARG A 52 6.66 4.44 11.36
N ALA A 53 5.60 4.39 12.15
CA ALA A 53 5.62 3.95 13.54
C ALA A 53 5.74 2.43 13.71
N LYS A 54 5.85 1.68 12.61
CA LYS A 54 5.90 0.20 12.57
C LYS A 54 4.64 -0.47 13.13
N ASN A 55 3.53 0.26 13.21
CA ASN A 55 2.24 -0.30 13.57
C ASN A 55 1.49 -0.70 12.29
N TYR A 56 1.89 -1.84 11.74
CA TYR A 56 1.43 -2.30 10.42
C TYR A 56 -0.04 -2.69 10.41
N GLU A 57 -0.58 -3.23 11.49
CA GLU A 57 -1.99 -3.59 11.59
C GLU A 57 -2.89 -2.35 11.49
N LYS A 58 -2.59 -1.31 12.26
CA LYS A 58 -3.33 -0.04 12.18
C LYS A 58 -3.11 0.68 10.85
N ALA A 59 -1.93 0.54 10.23
CA ALA A 59 -1.69 1.04 8.89
C ALA A 59 -2.62 0.37 7.87
N ILE A 60 -2.79 -0.94 7.95
CA ILE A 60 -3.69 -1.71 7.08
C ILE A 60 -5.14 -1.25 7.26
N ASP A 61 -5.59 -1.05 8.50
CA ASP A 61 -6.94 -0.55 8.80
C ASP A 61 -7.19 0.83 8.17
N ALA A 62 -6.25 1.75 8.33
CA ALA A 62 -6.34 3.09 7.75
C ALA A 62 -6.32 3.05 6.21
N TYR A 63 -5.47 2.26 5.59
CA TYR A 63 -5.46 2.07 4.14
C TYR A 63 -6.74 1.41 3.63
N THR A 64 -7.32 0.49 4.39
CA THR A 64 -8.59 -0.15 4.05
C THR A 64 -9.73 0.86 4.04
N ILE A 65 -9.75 1.78 4.99
CA ILE A 65 -10.72 2.89 5.01
C ILE A 65 -10.53 3.78 3.76
N ALA A 66 -9.30 4.15 3.44
CA ALA A 66 -8.99 4.93 2.24
C ALA A 66 -9.47 4.25 0.95
N LEU A 67 -9.33 2.92 0.86
CA LEU A 67 -9.74 2.14 -0.31
C LEU A 67 -11.25 1.95 -0.42
N LYS A 68 -12.01 2.09 0.66
CA LYS A 68 -13.49 2.13 0.59
C LYS A 68 -13.98 3.34 -0.20
N GLU A 69 -13.31 4.47 -0.06
CA GLU A 69 -13.64 5.71 -0.77
C GLU A 69 -13.01 5.78 -2.16
N ALA A 70 -11.81 5.23 -2.31
CA ALA A 70 -11.06 5.20 -3.57
C ALA A 70 -10.51 3.80 -3.86
N PRO A 71 -11.35 2.85 -4.33
CA PRO A 71 -10.95 1.44 -4.52
C PRO A 71 -9.79 1.23 -5.49
N GLY A 72 -9.65 2.11 -6.48
CA GLY A 72 -8.60 2.07 -7.49
C GLY A 72 -7.35 2.90 -7.16
N ALA A 73 -7.17 3.34 -5.91
CA ALA A 73 -6.02 4.13 -5.50
C ALA A 73 -4.74 3.26 -5.46
N ALA A 74 -4.02 3.17 -6.56
CA ALA A 74 -2.84 2.31 -6.72
C ALA A 74 -1.76 2.58 -5.66
N ALA A 75 -1.54 3.85 -5.28
CA ALA A 75 -0.59 4.22 -4.23
C ALA A 75 -0.98 3.63 -2.86
N VAL A 76 -2.27 3.65 -2.52
CA VAL A 76 -2.78 3.08 -1.26
C VAL A 76 -2.67 1.55 -1.28
N LEU A 77 -3.02 0.92 -2.39
CA LEU A 77 -2.86 -0.53 -2.58
C LEU A 77 -1.40 -0.96 -2.41
N ARG A 78 -0.45 -0.24 -3.01
CA ARG A 78 1.00 -0.50 -2.85
C ARG A 78 1.45 -0.37 -1.39
N ASN A 79 0.97 0.63 -0.68
CA ASN A 79 1.32 0.88 0.71
C ASN A 79 0.71 -0.18 1.64
N ARG A 80 -0.55 -0.59 1.39
CA ARG A 80 -1.17 -1.68 2.14
C ARG A 80 -0.48 -3.01 1.89
N ALA A 81 -0.09 -3.30 0.65
CA ALA A 81 0.74 -4.47 0.33
C ALA A 81 2.06 -4.47 1.10
N ALA A 82 2.71 -3.31 1.23
CA ALA A 82 3.94 -3.19 2.03
C ALA A 82 3.70 -3.48 3.52
N ALA A 83 2.58 -3.05 4.08
CA ALA A 83 2.22 -3.34 5.46
C ALA A 83 1.90 -4.83 5.66
N HIS A 84 1.17 -5.45 4.74
CA HIS A 84 0.93 -6.89 4.75
C HIS A 84 2.23 -7.70 4.64
N GLU A 85 3.19 -7.25 3.82
CA GLU A 85 4.51 -7.88 3.69
C GLU A 85 5.26 -7.88 5.02
N LYS A 86 5.22 -6.78 5.78
CA LYS A 86 5.83 -6.70 7.11
C LYS A 86 5.22 -7.68 8.11
N LEU A 87 3.95 -8.02 7.95
CA LEU A 87 3.24 -9.01 8.75
C LEU A 87 3.26 -10.41 8.12
N GLN A 88 3.97 -10.60 7.01
CA GLN A 88 4.07 -11.87 6.28
C GLN A 88 2.71 -12.44 5.84
N LYS A 89 1.74 -11.57 5.58
CA LYS A 89 0.41 -11.93 5.05
C LYS A 89 0.47 -12.03 3.52
N TRP A 90 1.13 -13.06 3.02
CA TRP A 90 1.48 -13.21 1.61
C TRP A 90 0.30 -13.23 0.64
N PRO A 91 -0.84 -13.89 0.92
CA PRO A 91 -2.00 -13.81 0.05
C PRO A 91 -2.53 -12.37 -0.12
N ASP A 92 -2.52 -11.59 0.96
CA ASP A 92 -2.95 -10.19 0.93
C ASP A 92 -1.94 -9.30 0.18
N VAL A 93 -0.64 -9.58 0.31
CA VAL A 93 0.42 -8.91 -0.45
C VAL A 93 0.21 -9.12 -1.96
N GLU A 94 0.00 -10.35 -2.37
CA GLU A 94 -0.23 -10.70 -3.80
C GLU A 94 -1.48 -10.00 -4.32
N ALA A 95 -2.59 -10.06 -3.59
CA ALA A 95 -3.85 -9.45 -3.98
C ALA A 95 -3.72 -7.93 -4.16
N ASP A 96 -3.14 -7.23 -3.18
CA ASP A 96 -2.98 -5.77 -3.23
C ASP A 96 -1.97 -5.32 -4.30
N ALA A 97 -0.86 -6.03 -4.46
CA ALA A 97 0.11 -5.74 -5.51
C ALA A 97 -0.49 -5.93 -6.91
N SER A 98 -1.24 -7.00 -7.12
CA SER A 98 -1.94 -7.26 -8.39
C SER A 98 -3.01 -6.21 -8.67
N ALA A 99 -3.77 -5.80 -7.65
CA ALA A 99 -4.77 -4.74 -7.78
C ALA A 99 -4.13 -3.39 -8.12
N ALA A 100 -2.99 -3.07 -7.50
CA ALA A 100 -2.23 -1.85 -7.80
C ALA A 100 -1.74 -1.82 -9.25
N LEU A 101 -1.21 -2.93 -9.76
CA LEU A 101 -0.76 -3.05 -11.16
C LEU A 101 -1.92 -2.88 -12.15
N LYS A 102 -3.09 -3.44 -11.84
CA LYS A 102 -4.31 -3.25 -12.64
C LYS A 102 -4.79 -1.80 -12.63
N ALA A 103 -4.73 -1.14 -11.47
CA ALA A 103 -5.12 0.25 -11.33
C ALA A 103 -4.19 1.19 -12.09
N ASP A 104 -2.88 0.96 -12.04
CA ASP A 104 -1.89 1.71 -12.82
C ASP A 104 -2.16 1.54 -14.33
N ALA A 105 -2.38 0.31 -14.79
CA ALA A 105 -2.69 0.04 -16.19
C ALA A 105 -3.99 0.72 -16.65
N ALA A 106 -5.03 0.69 -15.84
CA ALA A 106 -6.32 1.33 -16.13
C ALA A 106 -6.20 2.87 -16.20
N ALA A 107 -5.29 3.45 -15.42
CA ALA A 107 -5.00 4.88 -15.42
C ALA A 107 -4.01 5.32 -16.51
N GLY A 108 -3.43 4.38 -17.26
CA GLY A 108 -2.36 4.66 -18.24
C GLY A 108 -1.04 5.06 -17.58
N GLU A 109 -0.86 4.73 -16.29
CA GLU A 109 0.34 5.04 -15.54
C GLU A 109 1.44 3.98 -15.76
N PRO A 110 2.72 4.36 -15.61
CA PRO A 110 3.82 3.41 -15.72
C PRO A 110 3.71 2.26 -14.71
N VAL A 111 4.05 1.06 -15.15
CA VAL A 111 4.07 -0.12 -14.29
C VAL A 111 5.07 0.04 -13.15
N SER A 112 4.63 -0.17 -11.92
CA SER A 112 5.48 -0.06 -10.74
C SER A 112 6.38 -1.28 -10.56
N ALA A 113 7.69 -1.11 -10.73
CA ALA A 113 8.67 -2.16 -10.45
C ALA A 113 8.57 -2.66 -9.00
N LYS A 114 8.33 -1.77 -8.03
CA LYS A 114 8.15 -2.15 -6.62
C LYS A 114 6.94 -3.04 -6.41
N ALA A 115 5.82 -2.78 -7.11
CA ALA A 115 4.63 -3.63 -7.02
C ALA A 115 4.88 -5.01 -7.63
N LEU A 116 5.59 -5.09 -8.77
CA LEU A 116 5.98 -6.36 -9.38
C LEU A 116 6.89 -7.18 -8.46
N LEU A 117 7.90 -6.55 -7.87
CA LEU A 117 8.84 -7.24 -6.96
C LEU A 117 8.14 -7.72 -5.69
N ARG A 118 7.24 -6.94 -5.14
CA ARG A 118 6.46 -7.34 -3.96
C ARG A 118 5.53 -8.50 -4.29
N ARG A 119 4.87 -8.45 -5.45
CA ARG A 119 4.07 -9.56 -5.95
C ARG A 119 4.91 -10.82 -6.16
N ALA A 120 6.08 -10.71 -6.78
CA ALA A 120 6.98 -11.83 -7.00
C ALA A 120 7.42 -12.48 -5.67
N ALA A 121 7.83 -11.68 -4.70
CA ALA A 121 8.20 -12.19 -3.37
C ALA A 121 7.05 -12.93 -2.68
N ALA A 122 5.83 -12.39 -2.77
CA ALA A 122 4.64 -13.06 -2.22
C ALA A 122 4.36 -14.39 -2.93
N LEU A 123 4.46 -14.42 -4.26
CA LEU A 123 4.26 -15.64 -5.06
C LEU A 123 5.27 -16.74 -4.73
N VAL A 124 6.52 -16.37 -4.45
CA VAL A 124 7.53 -17.33 -3.94
C VAL A 124 7.08 -17.94 -2.62
N GLN A 125 6.64 -17.12 -1.68
CA GLN A 125 6.16 -17.60 -0.38
C GLN A 125 4.90 -18.46 -0.48
N LEU A 126 4.09 -18.23 -1.51
CA LEU A 126 2.89 -19.02 -1.82
C LEU A 126 3.19 -20.26 -2.67
N SER A 127 4.46 -20.56 -2.93
CA SER A 127 4.91 -21.69 -3.77
C SER A 127 4.40 -21.64 -5.23
N ARG A 128 4.07 -20.44 -5.71
CA ARG A 128 3.67 -20.19 -7.11
C ARG A 128 4.88 -19.73 -7.93
N VAL A 129 5.79 -20.66 -8.15
CA VAL A 129 7.13 -20.38 -8.69
C VAL A 129 7.08 -19.81 -10.12
N GLU A 130 6.28 -20.38 -11.01
CA GLU A 130 6.15 -19.92 -12.40
C GLU A 130 5.64 -18.48 -12.47
N ASP A 131 4.62 -18.16 -11.69
CA ASP A 131 4.08 -16.80 -11.59
C ASP A 131 5.11 -15.81 -11.01
N ALA A 132 5.89 -16.26 -10.02
CA ALA A 132 6.96 -15.47 -9.43
C ALA A 132 8.06 -15.15 -10.46
N ILE A 133 8.49 -16.13 -11.24
CA ILE A 133 9.46 -15.96 -12.33
C ILE A 133 8.95 -14.92 -13.33
N ALA A 134 7.71 -15.05 -13.77
CA ALA A 134 7.10 -14.09 -14.70
C ALA A 134 7.08 -12.67 -14.13
N ALA A 135 6.77 -12.50 -12.84
CA ALA A 135 6.74 -11.20 -12.18
C ALA A 135 8.16 -10.61 -12.04
N TYR A 136 9.16 -11.40 -11.71
CA TYR A 136 10.55 -10.94 -11.68
C TYR A 136 11.07 -10.55 -13.07
N GLN A 137 10.75 -11.30 -14.11
CA GLN A 137 11.12 -10.95 -15.48
C GLN A 137 10.49 -9.65 -15.92
N ALA A 138 9.20 -9.47 -15.65
CA ALA A 138 8.50 -8.21 -15.91
C ALA A 138 9.14 -7.01 -15.19
N ALA A 139 9.60 -7.22 -13.94
CA ALA A 139 10.32 -6.19 -13.21
C ALA A 139 11.70 -5.87 -13.81
N LEU A 140 12.42 -6.86 -14.33
CA LEU A 140 13.71 -6.65 -15.02
C LEU A 140 13.56 -5.85 -16.31
N ASP A 141 12.47 -6.06 -17.05
CA ASP A 141 12.19 -5.35 -18.29
C ASP A 141 12.05 -3.84 -18.09
N LEU A 142 11.77 -3.41 -16.86
CA LEU A 142 11.72 -2.00 -16.47
C LEU A 142 13.08 -1.39 -16.13
N ASN A 143 14.18 -2.15 -16.25
CA ASN A 143 15.54 -1.71 -15.93
C ASN A 143 15.68 -1.11 -14.50
N PRO A 144 15.26 -1.82 -13.47
CA PRO A 144 15.32 -1.30 -12.11
C PRO A 144 16.77 -1.21 -11.60
N PRO A 145 17.07 -0.28 -10.66
CA PRO A 145 18.44 -0.10 -10.15
C PRO A 145 18.99 -1.33 -9.39
N ASN A 146 18.11 -2.24 -8.96
CA ASN A 146 18.46 -3.49 -8.29
C ASN A 146 18.39 -4.73 -9.18
N ALA A 147 18.58 -4.57 -10.49
CA ALA A 147 18.48 -5.64 -11.49
C ALA A 147 19.33 -6.88 -11.15
N GLU A 148 20.54 -6.71 -10.62
CA GLU A 148 21.42 -7.82 -10.25
C GLU A 148 20.85 -8.67 -9.11
N ALA A 149 20.22 -8.06 -8.12
CA ALA A 149 19.53 -8.78 -7.04
C ALA A 149 18.34 -9.59 -7.57
N ILE A 150 17.61 -9.04 -8.54
CA ILE A 150 16.48 -9.72 -9.19
C ILE A 150 16.96 -10.92 -10.02
N LYS A 151 18.03 -10.76 -10.80
CA LYS A 151 18.65 -11.87 -11.56
C LYS A 151 19.09 -13.00 -10.64
N LYS A 152 19.68 -12.66 -9.49
CA LYS A 152 20.06 -13.64 -8.49
C LYS A 152 18.86 -14.39 -7.90
N ALA A 153 17.78 -13.68 -7.63
CA ALA A 153 16.54 -14.31 -7.15
C ALA A 153 15.93 -15.24 -8.21
N LEU A 154 15.91 -14.84 -9.48
CA LEU A 154 15.48 -15.67 -10.60
C LEU A 154 16.31 -16.94 -10.72
N ALA A 155 17.62 -16.82 -10.73
CA ALA A 155 18.52 -17.97 -10.82
C ALA A 155 18.33 -18.97 -9.68
N ALA A 156 17.95 -18.51 -8.49
CA ALA A 156 17.63 -19.38 -7.37
C ALA A 156 16.30 -20.14 -7.55
N LEU A 157 15.34 -19.57 -8.26
CA LEU A 157 14.05 -20.20 -8.52
C LEU A 157 14.08 -21.20 -9.70
N GLU A 158 15.00 -21.02 -10.64
CA GLU A 158 15.14 -21.89 -11.82
C GLU A 158 15.94 -23.18 -11.53
N LYS A 159 16.46 -23.32 -10.32
CA LYS A 159 17.12 -24.54 -9.84
C LYS A 159 16.13 -25.54 -9.30
#